data_9b0d9dd4dc55acdc4c6d0d3200a0207b
#
_entry.id   9b0d9dd4dc55acdc4c6d0d3200a0207b
#
_cell.length_a   1.000
_cell.length_b   1.000
_cell.length_c   1.000
_cell.angle_alpha   90.00
_cell.angle_beta   90.00
_cell.angle_gamma   90.00
#
_symmetry.space_group_name_H-M   'P 1'
#
loop_
_entity.id
_entity.type
_entity.pdbx_description
1 polymer ?
#
loop_
_entity_poly.entity_id
_entity_poly.type
_entity_poly.pdbx_seq_one_letter_code
_entity_poly.pdbx_strand_id
1 'polypeptide(L)'
;MVFVDTSAWFAAVVPSDANHSHAANWLATNSDVLITTDYVIDEILTLLRARGEHQRAKLLGQKFFDGSIAETYFLTEEDVRQSWVIFEQYHDKSWSFTDCSSRVVMDEMNIAHAFPFDHHFHQFGTVRVVPKD
;
A
#
# COMPACT_ATOMS: atom_id res chain seq x y z
N MET A 1 5.82 -0.60 12.92
CA MET A 1 4.73 -0.55 11.92
C MET A 1 5.31 -0.44 10.52
N VAL A 2 4.72 -1.16 9.59
CA VAL A 2 5.12 -1.13 8.19
C VAL A 2 3.89 -0.81 7.33
N PHE A 3 4.01 0.20 6.47
CA PHE A 3 2.97 0.55 5.52
C PHE A 3 3.10 -0.34 4.29
N VAL A 4 1.99 -0.93 3.85
CA VAL A 4 1.98 -1.81 2.68
C VAL A 4 1.15 -1.17 1.58
N ASP A 5 1.77 -0.88 0.44
CA ASP A 5 1.09 -0.24 -0.68
C ASP A 5 0.39 -1.25 -1.59
N THR A 6 -0.30 -0.74 -2.60
CA THR A 6 -1.08 -1.54 -3.53
C THR A 6 -0.22 -2.58 -4.27
N SER A 7 0.95 -2.18 -4.77
CA SER A 7 1.80 -3.09 -5.55
C SER A 7 2.32 -4.25 -4.70
N ALA A 8 2.60 -4.00 -3.44
CA ALA A 8 3.05 -5.04 -2.52
C ALA A 8 1.93 -6.02 -2.19
N TRP A 9 0.71 -5.53 -1.96
CA TRP A 9 -0.44 -6.43 -1.76
C TRP A 9 -0.69 -7.29 -3.00
N PHE A 10 -0.64 -6.69 -4.19
CA PHE A 10 -0.82 -7.43 -5.44
C PHE A 10 0.23 -8.52 -5.59
N ALA A 11 1.50 -8.19 -5.40
CA ALA A 11 2.59 -9.16 -5.48
C ALA A 11 2.42 -10.30 -4.47
N ALA A 12 1.99 -9.97 -3.25
CA ALA A 12 1.83 -10.95 -2.19
C ALA A 12 0.73 -11.98 -2.47
N VAL A 13 -0.34 -11.58 -3.15
CA VAL A 13 -1.52 -12.46 -3.32
C VAL A 13 -1.64 -13.07 -4.72
N VAL A 14 -0.95 -12.55 -5.72
CA VAL A 14 -1.05 -13.03 -7.10
C VAL A 14 0.19 -13.84 -7.47
N PRO A 15 0.08 -15.18 -7.58
CA PRO A 15 1.26 -16.04 -7.83
C PRO A 15 1.99 -15.75 -9.14
N SER A 16 1.31 -15.22 -10.15
CA SER A 16 1.93 -14.91 -11.44
C SER A 16 2.74 -13.61 -11.44
N ASP A 17 2.66 -12.82 -10.37
CA ASP A 17 3.44 -11.58 -10.28
C ASP A 17 4.93 -11.91 -10.12
N ALA A 18 5.80 -11.15 -10.80
CA ALA A 18 7.24 -11.37 -10.79
C ALA A 18 7.84 -11.31 -9.37
N ASN A 19 7.23 -10.54 -8.48
CA ASN A 19 7.73 -10.34 -7.11
C ASN A 19 6.97 -11.18 -6.08
N HIS A 20 6.14 -12.12 -6.53
CA HIS A 20 5.27 -12.87 -5.64
C HIS A 20 6.03 -13.60 -4.53
N SER A 21 7.04 -14.38 -4.89
CA SER A 21 7.78 -15.19 -3.91
C SER A 21 8.39 -14.31 -2.82
N HIS A 22 8.99 -13.19 -3.21
CA HIS A 22 9.62 -12.27 -2.27
C HIS A 22 8.57 -11.62 -1.36
N ALA A 23 7.49 -11.13 -1.92
CA ALA A 23 6.43 -10.45 -1.17
C ALA A 23 5.70 -11.42 -0.23
N ALA A 24 5.31 -12.58 -0.73
CA ALA A 24 4.59 -13.57 0.06
C ALA A 24 5.46 -14.08 1.22
N ASN A 25 6.74 -14.32 0.97
CA ASN A 25 7.67 -14.77 2.00
C ASN A 25 7.87 -13.69 3.07
N TRP A 26 8.05 -12.43 2.64
CA TRP A 26 8.20 -11.34 3.59
C TRP A 26 6.98 -11.21 4.50
N LEU A 27 5.77 -11.24 3.93
CA LEU A 27 4.54 -11.17 4.73
C LEU A 27 4.40 -12.34 5.69
N ALA A 28 4.76 -13.54 5.25
CA ALA A 28 4.66 -14.75 6.08
C ALA A 28 5.62 -14.72 7.28
N THR A 29 6.75 -14.07 7.15
CA THR A 29 7.79 -14.03 8.19
C THR A 29 7.83 -12.72 8.96
N ASN A 30 7.05 -11.72 8.56
CA ASN A 30 7.02 -10.42 9.22
C ASN A 30 6.30 -10.51 10.57
N SER A 31 6.85 -9.87 11.59
CA SER A 31 6.25 -9.77 12.92
C SER A 31 5.76 -8.38 13.28
N ASP A 32 6.02 -7.38 12.43
CA ASP A 32 5.57 -6.02 12.66
C ASP A 32 4.10 -5.84 12.30
N VAL A 33 3.45 -4.86 12.94
CA VAL A 33 2.09 -4.47 12.58
C VAL A 33 2.09 -3.86 11.19
N LEU A 34 1.21 -4.35 10.33
CA LEU A 34 1.03 -3.83 8.98
C LEU A 34 -0.07 -2.77 8.98
N ILE A 35 0.14 -1.70 8.24
CA ILE A 35 -0.81 -0.59 8.10
C ILE A 35 -1.23 -0.48 6.64
N THR A 36 -2.51 -0.30 6.42
CA THR A 36 -3.08 0.04 5.12
C THR A 36 -4.07 1.19 5.29
N THR A 37 -4.63 1.65 4.19
CA THR A 37 -5.66 2.69 4.21
C THR A 37 -6.86 2.26 3.38
N ASP A 38 -7.99 2.95 3.58
CA ASP A 38 -9.17 2.77 2.75
C ASP A 38 -8.87 3.03 1.27
N TYR A 39 -8.00 3.99 0.95
CA TYR A 39 -7.62 4.28 -0.44
C TYR A 39 -6.79 3.14 -1.05
N VAL A 40 -5.87 2.57 -0.29
CA VAL A 40 -5.11 1.39 -0.74
C VAL A 40 -6.03 0.19 -0.91
N ILE A 41 -6.95 -0.03 0.02
CA ILE A 41 -7.92 -1.12 -0.09
C ILE A 41 -8.75 -0.97 -1.38
N ASP A 42 -9.27 0.22 -1.64
CA ASP A 42 -10.01 0.47 -2.88
C ASP A 42 -9.18 0.15 -4.12
N GLU A 43 -7.95 0.64 -4.15
CA GLU A 43 -7.08 0.46 -5.32
C GLU A 43 -6.73 -1.01 -5.54
N ILE A 44 -6.35 -1.75 -4.47
CA ILE A 44 -5.97 -3.16 -4.64
C ILE A 44 -7.15 -4.04 -5.01
N LEU A 45 -8.30 -3.84 -4.40
CA LEU A 45 -9.48 -4.65 -4.73
C LEU A 45 -9.95 -4.38 -6.17
N THR A 46 -9.91 -3.12 -6.59
CA THR A 46 -10.25 -2.73 -7.97
C THR A 46 -9.26 -3.33 -8.96
N LEU A 47 -7.96 -3.27 -8.65
CA LEU A 47 -6.92 -3.85 -9.51
C LEU A 47 -7.08 -5.37 -9.66
N LEU A 48 -7.31 -6.06 -8.55
CA LEU A 48 -7.51 -7.52 -8.59
C LEU A 48 -8.70 -7.88 -9.46
N ARG A 49 -9.82 -7.17 -9.31
CA ARG A 49 -11.00 -7.41 -10.14
C ARG A 49 -10.72 -7.15 -11.60
N ALA A 50 -10.03 -6.07 -11.93
CA ALA A 50 -9.67 -5.72 -13.31
C ALA A 50 -8.78 -6.78 -13.97
N ARG A 51 -8.00 -7.51 -13.17
CA ARG A 51 -7.11 -8.58 -13.65
C ARG A 51 -7.76 -9.96 -13.61
N GLY A 52 -9.07 -10.04 -13.36
CA GLY A 52 -9.79 -11.32 -13.30
C GLY A 52 -9.55 -12.12 -12.04
N GLU A 53 -9.02 -11.51 -11.00
CA GLU A 53 -8.66 -12.16 -9.74
C GLU A 53 -9.76 -12.01 -8.68
N HIS A 54 -11.01 -12.34 -9.05
CA HIS A 54 -12.18 -12.13 -8.18
C HIS A 54 -12.09 -12.88 -6.85
N GLN A 55 -11.62 -14.13 -6.86
CA GLN A 55 -11.54 -14.91 -5.63
C GLN A 55 -10.48 -14.35 -4.69
N ARG A 56 -9.35 -13.92 -5.24
CA ARG A 56 -8.29 -13.30 -4.44
C ARG A 56 -8.72 -11.97 -3.87
N ALA A 57 -9.48 -11.18 -4.65
CA ALA A 57 -10.04 -9.92 -4.15
C ALA A 57 -10.99 -10.16 -2.98
N LYS A 58 -11.85 -11.17 -3.10
CA LYS A 58 -12.80 -11.53 -2.04
C LYS A 58 -12.08 -11.94 -0.76
N LEU A 59 -11.09 -12.83 -0.88
CA LEU A 59 -10.36 -13.32 0.28
C LEU A 59 -9.54 -12.21 0.95
N LEU A 60 -8.86 -11.39 0.16
CA LEU A 60 -8.09 -10.28 0.71
C LEU A 60 -8.99 -9.25 1.37
N GLY A 61 -10.10 -8.89 0.72
CA GLY A 61 -11.07 -7.96 1.29
C GLY A 61 -11.62 -8.43 2.61
N GLN A 62 -11.94 -9.71 2.74
CA GLN A 62 -12.39 -10.26 4.01
C GLN A 62 -11.37 -10.06 5.12
N LYS A 63 -10.09 -10.27 4.81
CA LYS A 63 -9.00 -10.09 5.78
C LYS A 63 -8.77 -8.63 6.16
N PHE A 64 -8.96 -7.71 5.21
CA PHE A 64 -8.90 -6.29 5.53
C PHE A 64 -10.01 -5.87 6.47
N PHE A 65 -11.24 -6.29 6.18
CA PHE A 65 -12.41 -5.82 6.93
C PHE A 65 -12.61 -6.55 8.25
N ASP A 66 -12.02 -7.73 8.45
CA ASP A 66 -12.01 -8.37 9.76
C ASP A 66 -10.79 -7.99 10.61
N GLY A 67 -9.87 -7.19 10.04
CA GLY A 67 -8.70 -6.71 10.75
C GLY A 67 -7.60 -7.73 10.96
N SER A 68 -7.68 -8.90 10.31
CA SER A 68 -6.73 -9.99 10.58
C SER A 68 -5.37 -9.80 9.91
N ILE A 69 -5.28 -9.03 8.82
CA ILE A 69 -4.03 -8.92 8.06
C ILE A 69 -3.30 -7.60 8.28
N ALA A 70 -4.02 -6.53 8.55
CA ALA A 70 -3.45 -5.20 8.73
C ALA A 70 -4.41 -4.31 9.52
N GLU A 71 -3.87 -3.26 10.11
CA GLU A 71 -4.71 -2.19 10.66
C GLU A 71 -5.03 -1.21 9.54
N THR A 72 -6.29 -0.81 9.43
CA THR A 72 -6.75 0.12 8.41
C THR A 72 -6.91 1.52 8.98
N TYR A 73 -6.23 2.47 8.39
CA TYR A 73 -6.44 3.89 8.67
C TYR A 73 -7.37 4.46 7.60
N PHE A 74 -8.47 5.08 8.02
CA PHE A 74 -9.41 5.74 7.11
C PHE A 74 -9.04 7.20 6.98
N LEU A 75 -8.85 7.66 5.74
CA LEU A 75 -8.46 9.05 5.49
C LEU A 75 -9.54 10.01 5.96
N THR A 76 -9.11 11.07 6.63
CA THR A 76 -9.97 12.20 6.96
C THR A 76 -10.10 13.12 5.75
N GLU A 77 -11.05 14.06 5.81
CA GLU A 77 -11.16 15.09 4.77
C GLU A 77 -9.86 15.87 4.64
N GLU A 78 -9.23 16.21 5.76
CA GLU A 78 -7.95 16.91 5.74
C GLU A 78 -6.86 16.10 5.06
N ASP A 79 -6.80 14.80 5.32
CA ASP A 79 -5.83 13.91 4.65
C ASP A 79 -6.02 13.95 3.14
N VAL A 80 -7.25 13.92 2.67
CA VAL A 80 -7.56 13.99 1.24
C VAL A 80 -7.11 15.31 0.64
N ARG A 81 -7.34 16.43 1.35
CA ARG A 81 -6.91 17.76 0.90
C ARG A 81 -5.39 17.86 0.85
N GLN A 82 -4.68 17.32 1.82
CA GLN A 82 -3.22 17.29 1.81
C GLN A 82 -2.69 16.41 0.67
N SER A 83 -3.37 15.32 0.37
CA SER A 83 -3.03 14.46 -0.77
C SER A 83 -3.15 15.20 -2.10
N TRP A 84 -4.19 16.03 -2.23
CA TRP A 84 -4.37 16.87 -3.42
C TRP A 84 -3.21 17.86 -3.58
N VAL A 85 -2.77 18.49 -2.49
CA VAL A 85 -1.64 19.43 -2.54
C VAL A 85 -0.39 18.74 -3.07
N ILE A 86 -0.09 17.53 -2.59
CA ILE A 86 1.06 16.77 -3.05
C ILE A 86 0.89 16.38 -4.51
N PHE A 87 -0.27 15.90 -4.90
CA PHE A 87 -0.56 15.47 -6.25
C PHE A 87 -0.37 16.63 -7.25
N GLU A 88 -0.87 17.79 -6.91
CA GLU A 88 -0.76 18.99 -7.75
C GLU A 88 0.69 19.50 -7.83
N GLN A 89 1.39 19.49 -6.69
CA GLN A 89 2.76 20.01 -6.61
C GLN A 89 3.76 19.14 -7.39
N TYR A 90 3.59 17.83 -7.35
CA TYR A 90 4.52 16.88 -7.97
C TYR A 90 3.96 16.30 -9.26
N HIS A 91 3.41 17.17 -10.12
CA HIS A 91 2.83 16.75 -11.41
C HIS A 91 3.87 16.17 -12.38
N ASP A 92 5.15 16.41 -12.14
CA ASP A 92 6.25 15.84 -12.92
C ASP A 92 6.62 14.40 -12.50
N LYS A 93 5.99 13.90 -11.44
CA LYS A 93 6.17 12.53 -10.97
C LYS A 93 5.01 11.68 -11.46
N SER A 94 5.23 10.37 -11.55
CA SER A 94 4.18 9.43 -11.93
C SER A 94 3.40 8.89 -10.72
N TRP A 95 3.34 9.64 -9.65
CA TRP A 95 2.63 9.26 -8.44
C TRP A 95 1.12 9.30 -8.67
N SER A 96 0.43 8.22 -8.29
CA SER A 96 -1.03 8.23 -8.27
C SER A 96 -1.54 9.04 -7.09
N PHE A 97 -2.83 9.37 -7.11
CA PHE A 97 -3.43 10.02 -5.96
C PHE A 97 -3.32 9.15 -4.69
N THR A 98 -3.47 7.84 -4.85
CA THR A 98 -3.28 6.89 -3.75
C THR A 98 -1.85 6.93 -3.21
N ASP A 99 -0.84 7.03 -4.07
CA ASP A 99 0.55 7.20 -3.63
C ASP A 99 0.72 8.44 -2.77
N CYS A 100 0.13 9.56 -3.20
CA CYS A 100 0.18 10.81 -2.44
C CYS A 100 -0.52 10.67 -1.08
N SER A 101 -1.67 10.00 -1.06
CA SER A 101 -2.40 9.76 0.19
C SER A 101 -1.62 8.88 1.15
N SER A 102 -0.90 7.90 0.62
CA SER A 102 -0.05 7.03 1.44
C SER A 102 1.06 7.82 2.13
N ARG A 103 1.68 8.76 1.42
CA ARG A 103 2.68 9.63 2.02
C ARG A 103 2.12 10.48 3.15
N VAL A 104 0.94 11.06 2.95
CA VAL A 104 0.29 11.87 4.00
C VAL A 104 0.07 11.04 5.25
N VAL A 105 -0.46 9.83 5.10
CA VAL A 105 -0.74 8.95 6.24
C VAL A 105 0.53 8.51 6.94
N MET A 106 1.56 8.14 6.18
CA MET A 106 2.85 7.75 6.76
C MET A 106 3.47 8.89 7.57
N ASP A 107 3.41 10.12 7.06
CA ASP A 107 3.94 11.27 7.76
C ASP A 107 3.15 11.54 9.06
N GLU A 108 1.82 11.48 9.01
CA GLU A 108 1.00 11.71 10.19
C GLU A 108 1.21 10.66 11.28
N MET A 109 1.37 9.41 10.89
CA MET A 109 1.56 8.30 11.82
C MET A 109 3.01 8.07 12.20
N ASN A 110 3.94 8.87 11.67
CA ASN A 110 5.38 8.71 11.84
C ASN A 110 5.85 7.32 11.43
N ILE A 111 5.29 6.78 10.35
CA ILE A 111 5.70 5.49 9.80
C ILE A 111 6.85 5.73 8.84
N ALA A 112 8.03 5.21 9.19
CA ALA A 112 9.24 5.39 8.38
C ALA A 112 9.53 4.19 7.46
N HIS A 113 8.79 3.08 7.62
CA HIS A 113 9.03 1.85 6.85
C HIS A 113 7.84 1.54 5.96
N ALA A 114 8.11 1.25 4.69
CA ALA A 114 7.11 0.84 3.73
C ALA A 114 7.52 -0.44 3.03
N PHE A 115 6.53 -1.23 2.64
CA PHE A 115 6.73 -2.44 1.84
C PHE A 115 6.10 -2.24 0.46
N PRO A 116 6.77 -1.55 -0.45
CA PRO A 116 6.36 -1.41 -1.84
C PRO A 116 7.24 -2.24 -2.76
N PHE A 117 6.72 -2.53 -3.97
CA PHE A 117 7.54 -2.94 -5.09
C PHE A 117 7.57 -1.85 -6.16
N ASP A 118 7.07 -0.67 -5.81
CA ASP A 118 7.04 0.50 -6.66
C ASP A 118 8.12 1.47 -6.20
N HIS A 119 8.93 1.95 -7.14
CA HIS A 119 10.04 2.86 -6.84
C HIS A 119 9.57 4.25 -6.37
N HIS A 120 8.27 4.56 -6.47
CA HIS A 120 7.75 5.86 -6.05
C HIS A 120 8.03 6.17 -4.59
N PHE A 121 8.01 5.17 -3.71
CA PHE A 121 8.28 5.39 -2.30
C PHE A 121 9.71 5.83 -2.03
N HIS A 122 10.66 5.42 -2.86
CA HIS A 122 12.04 5.91 -2.77
C HIS A 122 12.14 7.41 -3.03
N GLN A 123 11.26 7.95 -3.86
CA GLN A 123 11.24 9.36 -4.21
C GLN A 123 10.70 10.25 -3.09
N PHE A 124 10.02 9.68 -2.09
CA PHE A 124 9.53 10.42 -0.94
C PHE A 124 10.67 10.89 -0.01
N GLY A 125 11.82 10.24 -0.08
CA GLY A 125 13.03 10.66 0.63
C GLY A 125 13.07 10.37 2.12
N THR A 126 11.92 10.29 2.78
CA THR A 126 11.79 10.06 4.22
C THR A 126 11.38 8.64 4.56
N VAL A 127 11.11 7.81 3.55
CA VAL A 127 10.59 6.46 3.71
C VAL A 127 11.71 5.45 3.54
N ARG A 128 11.79 4.51 4.48
CA ARG A 128 12.66 3.34 4.34
C ARG A 128 11.88 2.21 3.71
N VAL A 129 12.39 1.68 2.63
CA VAL A 129 11.74 0.61 1.88
C VAL A 129 12.18 -0.73 2.44
N VAL A 130 11.21 -1.61 2.68
CA VAL A 130 11.45 -3.00 3.09
C VAL A 130 10.74 -3.93 2.12
N PRO A 131 11.22 -5.16 1.91
CA PRO A 131 12.48 -5.69 2.42
C PRO A 131 13.68 -5.04 1.74
N LYS A 132 14.80 -5.03 2.43
CA LYS A 132 16.06 -4.59 1.83
C LYS A 132 16.62 -5.73 0.98
N ASP A 133 17.15 -5.36 -0.15
CA ASP A 133 17.82 -6.34 -1.03
C ASP A 133 19.11 -6.86 -0.38
#